data_ed42d8ab2618618792c659f270b99fd8
#
_entry.id   ed42d8ab2618618792c659f270b99fd8
#
_cell.length_a   1.000
_cell.length_b   1.000
_cell.length_c   1.000
_cell.angle_alpha   90.00
_cell.angle_beta   90.00
_cell.angle_gamma   90.00
#
_symmetry.space_group_name_H-M   'P 1'
#
loop_
_entity.id
_entity.type
_entity.pdbx_description
1 polymer ?
#
loop_
_entity_poly.entity_id
_entity_poly.type
_entity_poly.pdbx_seq_one_letter_code
_entity_poly.pdbx_strand_id
1 'polypeptide(L)'
;MNNTKRILIVTHQFIPHQSPRTTRWKLLYDELIESGYDVTVVTGTSQLNEDPNIKYIGNKKASGIVKNLRTQSNIKQDSSYKNYLYKLLKKIYRFFYKFFAWPDYTMFWIFSIWKNRKKIDIDYDLIISVSLPFSSHVAAYIINKDKNKKWIMDIGDPFSLKTNAFENNRYLYKSLNYYFENKFYKKAHQVVFTHQESADEHKIFFNMPENKVTIGSPISTFSQELFQKTVSFNY
;
A
#
# COMPACT_ATOMS: atom_id res chain seq x y z
N MET A 1 -22.63 18.91 -19.80
CA MET A 1 -22.50 18.05 -18.61
C MET A 1 -21.01 17.86 -18.37
N ASN A 2 -20.47 18.45 -17.29
CA ASN A 2 -19.08 18.22 -16.91
C ASN A 2 -18.94 16.75 -16.50
N ASN A 3 -18.19 16.00 -17.29
CA ASN A 3 -17.95 14.58 -17.01
C ASN A 3 -16.96 14.51 -15.83
N THR A 4 -17.48 14.38 -14.60
CA THR A 4 -16.66 14.25 -13.38
C THR A 4 -15.75 13.06 -13.53
N LYS A 5 -14.43 13.27 -13.47
CA LYS A 5 -13.45 12.18 -13.57
C LYS A 5 -13.49 11.32 -12.32
N ARG A 6 -13.54 10.02 -12.51
CA ARG A 6 -13.62 9.01 -11.45
C ARG A 6 -12.26 8.41 -11.19
N ILE A 7 -11.86 8.41 -9.92
CA ILE A 7 -10.55 7.94 -9.47
C ILE A 7 -10.72 6.76 -8.52
N LEU A 8 -10.03 5.65 -8.80
CA LEU A 8 -9.95 4.51 -7.92
C LEU A 8 -8.60 4.49 -7.21
N ILE A 9 -8.59 4.61 -5.89
CA ILE A 9 -7.39 4.45 -5.06
C ILE A 9 -7.36 3.02 -4.51
N VAL A 10 -6.26 2.32 -4.72
CA VAL A 10 -6.05 0.95 -4.22
C VAL A 10 -4.91 0.94 -3.22
N THR A 11 -5.23 0.71 -1.97
CA THR A 11 -4.25 0.65 -0.88
C THR A 11 -4.68 -0.37 0.17
N HIS A 12 -3.75 -1.19 0.67
CA HIS A 12 -4.09 -2.14 1.73
C HIS A 12 -4.42 -1.44 3.05
N GLN A 13 -3.69 -0.35 3.36
CA GLN A 13 -3.84 0.41 4.60
C GLN A 13 -4.45 1.79 4.31
N PHE A 14 -5.62 2.03 4.89
CA PHE A 14 -6.29 3.32 4.89
C PHE A 14 -6.87 3.59 6.27
N ILE A 15 -7.57 4.69 6.46
CA ILE A 15 -8.22 4.99 7.74
C ILE A 15 -9.12 3.83 8.17
N PRO A 16 -9.17 3.49 9.47
CA PRO A 16 -8.63 4.20 10.64
C PRO A 16 -7.17 3.83 11.00
N HIS A 17 -6.46 3.15 10.13
CA HIS A 17 -5.05 2.83 10.36
C HIS A 17 -4.22 4.10 10.36
N GLN A 18 -3.45 4.34 11.43
CA GLN A 18 -2.60 5.53 11.57
C GLN A 18 -1.18 5.22 11.11
N SER A 19 -0.73 5.91 10.09
CA SER A 19 0.65 5.91 9.60
C SER A 19 0.89 7.19 8.79
N PRO A 20 2.13 7.67 8.64
CA PRO A 20 2.41 8.85 7.82
C PRO A 20 1.84 8.75 6.40
N ARG A 21 1.91 7.55 5.81
CA ARG A 21 1.34 7.27 4.49
C ARG A 21 -0.19 7.36 4.48
N THR A 22 -0.84 6.78 5.46
CA THR A 22 -2.31 6.82 5.56
C THR A 22 -2.79 8.25 5.73
N THR A 23 -2.10 9.07 6.55
CA THR A 23 -2.40 10.49 6.73
C THR A 23 -2.23 11.24 5.42
N ARG A 24 -1.11 11.07 4.72
CA ARG A 24 -0.88 11.69 3.40
C ARG A 24 -2.00 11.34 2.41
N TRP A 25 -2.35 10.06 2.31
CA TRP A 25 -3.38 9.63 1.35
C TRP A 25 -4.80 10.00 1.77
N LYS A 26 -5.06 10.20 3.07
CA LYS A 26 -6.34 10.76 3.52
C LYS A 26 -6.47 12.23 3.11
N LEU A 27 -5.40 13.01 3.27
CA LEU A 27 -5.38 14.41 2.83
C LEU A 27 -5.55 14.52 1.30
N LEU A 28 -4.84 13.69 0.54
CA LEU A 28 -5.01 13.66 -0.92
C LEU A 28 -6.42 13.21 -1.34
N TYR A 29 -7.03 12.28 -0.62
CA TYR A 29 -8.39 11.84 -0.85
C TYR A 29 -9.39 12.99 -0.64
N ASP A 30 -9.24 13.75 0.46
CA ASP A 30 -10.10 14.90 0.75
C ASP A 30 -9.93 16.00 -0.31
N GLU A 31 -8.71 16.34 -0.65
CA GLU A 31 -8.38 17.33 -1.67
C GLU A 31 -8.96 16.98 -3.06
N LEU A 32 -8.89 15.70 -3.43
CA LEU A 32 -9.47 15.23 -4.68
C LEU A 32 -11.00 15.36 -4.70
N ILE A 33 -11.66 15.05 -3.58
CA ILE A 33 -13.13 15.25 -3.44
C ILE A 33 -13.48 16.73 -3.50
N GLU A 34 -12.77 17.56 -2.76
CA GLU A 34 -12.98 19.03 -2.77
C GLU A 34 -12.74 19.64 -4.16
N SER A 35 -11.81 19.05 -4.92
CA SER A 35 -11.56 19.40 -6.33
C SER A 35 -12.61 18.87 -7.31
N GLY A 36 -13.66 18.21 -6.83
CA GLY A 36 -14.79 17.75 -7.64
C GLY A 36 -14.56 16.41 -8.36
N TYR A 37 -13.58 15.61 -7.95
CA TYR A 37 -13.41 14.24 -8.45
C TYR A 37 -14.33 13.26 -7.71
N ASP A 38 -14.82 12.25 -8.41
CA ASP A 38 -15.49 11.09 -7.78
C ASP A 38 -14.42 10.06 -7.39
N VAL A 39 -14.16 9.92 -6.09
CA VAL A 39 -13.04 9.11 -5.58
C VAL A 39 -13.57 7.92 -4.81
N THR A 40 -13.20 6.73 -5.24
CA THR A 40 -13.45 5.48 -4.52
C THR A 40 -12.13 4.89 -4.00
N VAL A 41 -12.11 4.41 -2.76
CA VAL A 41 -10.96 3.72 -2.16
C VAL A 41 -11.26 2.24 -1.98
N VAL A 42 -10.39 1.37 -2.49
CA VAL A 42 -10.39 -0.07 -2.17
C VAL A 42 -9.28 -0.36 -1.18
N THR A 43 -9.65 -0.87 -0.01
CA THR A 43 -8.72 -1.14 1.10
C THR A 43 -8.85 -2.54 1.69
N GLY A 44 -7.77 -3.03 2.28
CA GLY A 44 -7.71 -4.30 3.02
C GLY A 44 -7.88 -4.14 4.54
N THR A 45 -7.89 -2.92 5.07
CA THR A 45 -8.14 -2.66 6.50
C THR A 45 -9.62 -2.44 6.74
N SER A 46 -10.16 -3.09 7.78
CA SER A 46 -11.58 -2.93 8.13
C SER A 46 -11.86 -1.51 8.54
N GLN A 47 -12.93 -0.97 8.00
CA GLN A 47 -13.40 0.37 8.26
C GLN A 47 -14.24 0.40 9.54
N LEU A 48 -14.05 1.43 10.36
CA LEU A 48 -14.93 1.78 11.46
C LEU A 48 -15.94 2.88 11.08
N ASN A 49 -15.68 3.57 9.96
CA ASN A 49 -16.49 4.69 9.47
C ASN A 49 -17.36 4.26 8.28
N GLU A 50 -18.53 4.85 8.19
CA GLU A 50 -19.55 4.57 7.18
C GLU A 50 -19.38 5.38 5.88
N ASP A 51 -18.15 5.77 5.51
CA ASP A 51 -17.91 6.44 4.24
C ASP A 51 -18.19 5.47 3.07
N PRO A 52 -19.25 5.69 2.28
CA PRO A 52 -19.65 4.79 1.20
C PRO A 52 -18.62 4.68 0.08
N ASN A 53 -17.72 5.64 -0.02
CA ASN A 53 -16.66 5.68 -1.01
C ASN A 53 -15.46 4.81 -0.63
N ILE A 54 -15.39 4.32 0.61
CA ILE A 54 -14.32 3.45 1.07
C ILE A 54 -14.82 2.00 1.12
N LYS A 55 -14.39 1.19 0.16
CA LYS A 55 -14.80 -0.21 0.02
C LYS A 55 -13.77 -1.16 0.63
N TYR A 56 -14.16 -1.78 1.73
CA TYR A 56 -13.35 -2.83 2.35
C TYR A 56 -13.49 -4.14 1.58
N ILE A 57 -12.37 -4.68 1.11
CA ILE A 57 -12.28 -6.00 0.49
C ILE A 57 -11.25 -6.81 1.24
N GLY A 58 -11.67 -7.68 2.12
CA GLY A 58 -10.78 -8.50 2.90
C GLY A 58 -11.49 -9.64 3.63
N ASN A 59 -10.71 -10.55 4.20
CA ASN A 59 -11.23 -11.59 5.06
C ASN A 59 -11.00 -11.20 6.53
N LYS A 60 -12.06 -10.73 7.20
CA LYS A 60 -11.99 -10.29 8.61
C LYS A 60 -11.44 -11.38 9.56
N LYS A 61 -11.72 -12.66 9.31
CA LYS A 61 -11.22 -13.78 10.12
C LYS A 61 -9.72 -13.99 9.91
N ALA A 62 -9.25 -13.99 8.65
CA ALA A 62 -7.83 -14.14 8.32
C ALA A 62 -7.01 -12.96 8.83
N SER A 63 -7.50 -11.72 8.72
CA SER A 63 -6.80 -10.54 9.22
C SER A 63 -6.64 -10.57 10.75
N GLY A 64 -7.63 -11.04 11.49
CA GLY A 64 -7.55 -11.21 12.94
C GLY A 64 -6.50 -12.22 13.39
N ILE A 65 -6.45 -13.38 12.74
CA ILE A 65 -5.46 -14.43 13.02
C ILE A 65 -4.04 -13.92 12.72
N VAL A 66 -3.82 -13.33 11.55
CA VAL A 66 -2.53 -12.78 11.14
C VAL A 66 -2.10 -11.65 12.09
N LYS A 67 -3.02 -10.76 12.48
CA LYS A 67 -2.75 -9.70 13.45
C LYS A 67 -2.30 -10.29 14.79
N ASN A 68 -2.99 -11.27 15.34
CA ASN A 68 -2.65 -11.92 16.62
C ASN A 68 -1.29 -12.64 16.56
N LEU A 69 -0.95 -13.27 15.43
CA LEU A 69 0.33 -13.94 15.24
C LEU A 69 1.48 -12.96 15.03
N ARG A 70 1.21 -11.78 14.47
CA ARG A 70 2.20 -10.73 14.20
C ARG A 70 2.47 -9.86 15.42
N THR A 71 1.43 -9.51 16.19
CA THR A 71 1.58 -8.67 17.38
C THR A 71 2.36 -9.44 18.45
N GLN A 72 3.41 -8.83 18.98
CA GLN A 72 4.00 -9.26 20.24
C GLN A 72 3.03 -8.85 21.37
N SER A 73 1.86 -9.49 21.43
CA SER A 73 1.03 -9.32 22.62
C SER A 73 1.82 -9.87 23.78
N ASN A 74 2.08 -9.01 24.77
CA ASN A 74 2.59 -9.39 26.07
C ASN A 74 1.64 -10.43 26.65
N ILE A 75 1.92 -11.70 26.36
CA ILE A 75 1.23 -12.82 27.01
C ILE A 75 1.68 -12.72 28.46
N LYS A 76 0.73 -12.45 29.37
CA LYS A 76 0.93 -12.55 30.80
C LYS A 76 1.73 -13.81 31.09
N GLN A 77 2.73 -13.66 31.93
CA GLN A 77 3.75 -14.63 32.26
C GLN A 77 3.15 -15.77 33.11
N ASP A 78 2.26 -16.55 32.52
CA ASP A 78 1.82 -17.82 33.10
C ASP A 78 2.66 -18.94 32.49
N SER A 79 3.36 -19.65 33.37
CA SER A 79 4.31 -20.73 33.08
C SER A 79 3.62 -22.04 32.67
N SER A 80 2.63 -22.02 31.81
CA SER A 80 1.95 -23.23 31.39
C SER A 80 2.59 -23.79 30.11
N TYR A 81 2.74 -25.12 30.03
CA TYR A 81 3.17 -25.89 28.84
C TYR A 81 2.44 -25.45 27.55
N LYS A 82 1.18 -25.02 27.66
CA LYS A 82 0.40 -24.45 26.56
C LYS A 82 1.03 -23.19 25.97
N ASN A 83 1.69 -22.37 26.77
CA ASN A 83 2.37 -21.16 26.31
C ASN A 83 3.66 -21.47 25.56
N TYR A 84 4.38 -22.53 25.93
CA TYR A 84 5.56 -22.99 25.21
C TYR A 84 5.19 -23.54 23.83
N LEU A 85 4.17 -24.40 23.78
CA LEU A 85 3.66 -24.96 22.52
C LEU A 85 3.17 -23.87 21.58
N TYR A 86 2.43 -22.88 22.10
CA TYR A 86 1.98 -21.72 21.34
C TYR A 86 3.17 -20.90 20.79
N LYS A 87 4.19 -20.64 21.60
CA LYS A 87 5.42 -19.94 21.16
C LYS A 87 6.13 -20.70 20.06
N LEU A 88 6.23 -22.02 20.18
CA LEU A 88 6.84 -22.89 19.18
C LEU A 88 6.06 -22.87 17.87
N LEU A 89 4.74 -23.07 17.94
CA LEU A 89 3.85 -22.99 16.77
C LEU A 89 3.93 -21.63 16.09
N LYS A 90 4.00 -20.55 16.87
CA LYS A 90 4.18 -19.18 16.35
C LYS A 90 5.53 -19.02 15.65
N LYS A 91 6.61 -19.62 16.18
CA LYS A 91 7.94 -19.59 15.54
C LYS A 91 7.94 -20.39 14.22
N ILE A 92 7.33 -21.57 14.23
CA ILE A 92 7.18 -22.42 13.03
C ILE A 92 6.33 -21.69 11.98
N TYR A 93 5.18 -21.16 12.37
CA TYR A 93 4.32 -20.38 11.47
C TYR A 93 5.07 -19.19 10.86
N ARG A 94 5.80 -18.40 11.68
CA ARG A 94 6.59 -17.26 11.19
C ARG A 94 7.68 -17.69 10.20
N PHE A 95 8.31 -18.81 10.45
CA PHE A 95 9.30 -19.37 9.54
C PHE A 95 8.68 -19.74 8.19
N PHE A 96 7.63 -20.55 8.18
CA PHE A 96 6.95 -20.94 6.95
C PHE A 96 6.30 -19.73 6.25
N TYR A 97 5.68 -18.83 7.01
CA TYR A 97 5.08 -17.64 6.45
C TYR A 97 6.11 -16.77 5.72
N LYS A 98 7.30 -16.60 6.30
CA LYS A 98 8.39 -15.84 5.68
C LYS A 98 8.87 -16.48 4.36
N PHE A 99 8.76 -17.81 4.23
CA PHE A 99 9.08 -18.50 3.00
C PHE A 99 8.01 -18.40 1.93
N PHE A 100 6.74 -18.37 2.31
CA PHE A 100 5.62 -18.43 1.37
C PHE A 100 4.94 -17.07 1.13
N ALA A 101 5.18 -16.08 2.00
CA ALA A 101 4.57 -14.76 1.83
C ALA A 101 5.19 -14.01 0.65
N TRP A 102 4.43 -13.92 -0.43
CA TRP A 102 4.78 -13.10 -1.58
C TRP A 102 3.55 -12.30 -2.03
N PRO A 103 3.71 -11.03 -2.38
CA PRO A 103 4.93 -10.19 -2.35
C PRO A 103 5.30 -9.72 -0.94
N ASP A 104 4.36 -9.75 0.01
CA ASP A 104 4.52 -9.26 1.37
C ASP A 104 3.48 -9.89 2.32
N TYR A 105 3.41 -9.36 3.55
CA TYR A 105 2.53 -9.87 4.61
C TYR A 105 1.03 -9.76 4.31
N THR A 106 0.64 -9.09 3.23
CA THR A 106 -0.77 -8.90 2.86
C THR A 106 -1.22 -9.79 1.70
N MET A 107 -0.48 -10.85 1.38
CA MET A 107 -0.78 -11.77 0.26
C MET A 107 -2.22 -12.29 0.27
N PHE A 108 -2.82 -12.55 1.44
CA PHE A 108 -4.20 -13.00 1.54
C PHE A 108 -5.21 -11.96 1.08
N TRP A 109 -4.85 -10.68 1.18
CA TRP A 109 -5.66 -9.61 0.61
C TRP A 109 -5.69 -9.66 -0.91
N ILE A 110 -4.54 -9.91 -1.55
CA ILE A 110 -4.47 -10.12 -3.00
C ILE A 110 -5.42 -11.25 -3.42
N PHE A 111 -5.42 -12.36 -2.69
CA PHE A 111 -6.33 -13.47 -2.97
C PHE A 111 -7.80 -13.06 -2.82
N SER A 112 -8.13 -12.25 -1.81
CA SER A 112 -9.47 -11.70 -1.62
C SER A 112 -9.87 -10.79 -2.78
N ILE A 113 -8.98 -9.93 -3.25
CA ILE A 113 -9.20 -9.08 -4.43
C ILE A 113 -9.43 -9.96 -5.68
N TRP A 114 -8.56 -10.93 -5.93
CA TRP A 114 -8.68 -11.83 -7.09
C TRP A 114 -10.00 -12.57 -7.10
N LYS A 115 -10.41 -13.14 -5.96
CA LYS A 115 -11.68 -13.86 -5.81
C LYS A 115 -12.88 -12.96 -6.06
N ASN A 116 -12.83 -11.72 -5.61
CA ASN A 116 -13.93 -10.77 -5.70
C ASN A 116 -13.84 -9.83 -6.93
N ARG A 117 -12.83 -9.96 -7.79
CA ARG A 117 -12.57 -9.00 -8.89
C ARG A 117 -13.76 -8.74 -9.81
N LYS A 118 -14.58 -9.75 -10.06
CA LYS A 118 -15.81 -9.62 -10.87
C LYS A 118 -16.95 -8.88 -10.13
N LYS A 119 -16.90 -8.86 -8.78
CA LYS A 119 -17.87 -8.16 -7.93
C LYS A 119 -17.42 -6.73 -7.61
N ILE A 120 -16.16 -6.40 -7.92
CA ILE A 120 -15.62 -5.04 -7.80
C ILE A 120 -16.08 -4.28 -9.05
N ASP A 121 -17.37 -4.02 -9.11
CA ASP A 121 -17.98 -3.23 -10.17
C ASP A 121 -17.86 -1.75 -9.80
N ILE A 122 -16.63 -1.23 -9.93
CA ILE A 122 -16.31 0.18 -9.74
C ILE A 122 -15.91 0.70 -11.11
N ASP A 123 -16.63 1.68 -11.60
CA ASP A 123 -16.24 2.39 -12.80
C ASP A 123 -15.27 3.52 -12.44
N TYR A 124 -14.17 3.63 -13.19
CA TYR A 124 -13.12 4.64 -12.97
C TYR A 124 -12.40 4.96 -14.27
N ASP A 125 -11.85 6.15 -14.33
CA ASP A 125 -11.07 6.65 -15.47
C ASP A 125 -9.57 6.57 -15.20
N LEU A 126 -9.21 6.61 -13.91
CA LEU A 126 -7.85 6.54 -13.40
C LEU A 126 -7.79 5.59 -12.20
N ILE A 127 -6.77 4.74 -12.15
CA ILE A 127 -6.45 3.94 -10.96
C ILE A 127 -5.11 4.37 -10.37
N ILE A 128 -5.08 4.54 -9.05
CA ILE A 128 -3.87 4.88 -8.29
C ILE A 128 -3.60 3.75 -7.29
N SER A 129 -2.40 3.22 -7.29
CA SER A 129 -1.99 2.21 -6.31
C SER A 129 -0.90 2.76 -5.39
N VAL A 130 -1.03 2.49 -4.09
CA VAL A 130 -0.20 3.09 -3.04
C VAL A 130 0.60 2.02 -2.32
N SER A 131 1.92 2.05 -2.41
CA SER A 131 2.82 1.23 -1.59
C SER A 131 3.20 1.95 -0.29
N LEU A 132 3.65 1.28 0.75
CA LEU A 132 3.67 -0.12 1.08
C LEU A 132 2.34 -0.56 1.70
N PRO A 133 1.88 -1.75 1.53
CA PRO A 133 2.60 -2.91 0.99
C PRO A 133 2.57 -2.96 -0.55
N PHE A 134 3.52 -3.69 -1.17
CA PHE A 134 3.60 -3.89 -2.62
C PHE A 134 2.37 -4.60 -3.18
N SER A 135 1.71 -5.39 -2.34
CA SER A 135 0.41 -6.01 -2.63
C SER A 135 -0.63 -5.03 -3.16
N SER A 136 -0.54 -3.73 -2.83
CA SER A 136 -1.43 -2.71 -3.37
C SER A 136 -1.29 -2.57 -4.88
N HIS A 137 -0.06 -2.66 -5.40
CA HIS A 137 0.20 -2.62 -6.84
C HIS A 137 -0.29 -3.90 -7.53
N VAL A 138 -0.09 -5.06 -6.89
CA VAL A 138 -0.64 -6.33 -7.40
C VAL A 138 -2.17 -6.29 -7.45
N ALA A 139 -2.81 -5.78 -6.41
CA ALA A 139 -4.26 -5.61 -6.35
C ALA A 139 -4.78 -4.68 -7.46
N ALA A 140 -4.15 -3.52 -7.63
CA ALA A 140 -4.49 -2.58 -8.70
C ALA A 140 -4.31 -3.21 -10.09
N TYR A 141 -3.21 -3.95 -10.30
CA TYR A 141 -2.99 -4.69 -11.55
C TYR A 141 -4.11 -5.70 -11.83
N ILE A 142 -4.56 -6.46 -10.82
CA ILE A 142 -5.65 -7.43 -10.96
C ILE A 142 -6.98 -6.73 -11.32
N ILE A 143 -7.29 -5.62 -10.66
CA ILE A 143 -8.52 -4.85 -10.88
C ILE A 143 -8.51 -4.20 -12.28
N ASN A 144 -7.36 -3.68 -12.70
CA ASN A 144 -7.23 -2.94 -13.96
C ASN A 144 -6.98 -3.82 -15.19
N LYS A 145 -6.70 -5.13 -15.00
CA LYS A 145 -6.25 -6.02 -16.08
C LYS A 145 -7.16 -6.01 -17.29
N ASP A 146 -8.46 -6.08 -17.07
CA ASP A 146 -9.47 -6.18 -18.12
C ASP A 146 -10.02 -4.80 -18.56
N LYS A 147 -9.81 -3.76 -17.73
CA LYS A 147 -10.29 -2.38 -17.98
C LYS A 147 -9.26 -1.51 -18.71
N ASN A 148 -7.98 -1.82 -18.57
CA ASN A 148 -6.84 -1.13 -19.18
C ASN A 148 -6.88 0.41 -19.05
N LYS A 149 -7.32 0.90 -17.90
CA LYS A 149 -7.37 2.35 -17.60
C LYS A 149 -5.99 2.88 -17.24
N LYS A 150 -5.81 4.21 -17.28
CA LYS A 150 -4.56 4.85 -16.84
C LYS A 150 -4.24 4.44 -15.42
N TRP A 151 -2.99 4.08 -15.17
CA TRP A 151 -2.51 3.62 -13.86
C TRP A 151 -1.36 4.46 -13.38
N ILE A 152 -1.49 5.02 -12.17
CA ILE A 152 -0.43 5.71 -11.43
C ILE A 152 0.01 4.82 -10.28
N MET A 153 1.32 4.62 -10.14
CA MET A 153 1.93 3.93 -9.00
C MET A 153 2.57 4.95 -8.07
N ASP A 154 2.14 4.99 -6.80
CA ASP A 154 2.79 5.80 -5.75
C ASP A 154 3.77 4.92 -4.96
N ILE A 155 5.06 5.20 -5.08
CA ILE A 155 6.15 4.46 -4.47
C ILE A 155 6.70 5.26 -3.28
N GLY A 156 6.26 4.89 -2.09
CA GLY A 156 6.79 5.50 -0.85
C GLY A 156 8.15 4.93 -0.45
N ASP A 157 8.33 3.63 -0.62
CA ASP A 157 9.57 2.92 -0.29
C ASP A 157 9.92 1.90 -1.39
N PRO A 158 11.20 1.68 -1.67
CA PRO A 158 11.66 0.65 -2.60
C PRO A 158 11.15 -0.74 -2.22
N PHE A 159 10.89 -1.59 -3.20
CA PHE A 159 10.54 -2.98 -2.97
C PHE A 159 11.70 -3.93 -3.27
N SER A 160 12.13 -4.04 -4.53
CA SER A 160 13.24 -4.92 -4.91
C SER A 160 14.60 -4.37 -4.48
N LEU A 161 14.77 -3.05 -4.47
CA LEU A 161 16.03 -2.39 -4.14
C LEU A 161 16.29 -2.28 -2.63
N LYS A 162 15.26 -2.45 -1.80
CA LYS A 162 15.39 -2.34 -0.34
C LYS A 162 16.27 -3.45 0.24
N THR A 163 17.41 -3.05 0.81
CA THR A 163 18.40 -4.00 1.34
C THR A 163 18.15 -4.43 2.78
N ASN A 164 17.62 -3.53 3.60
CA ASN A 164 17.56 -3.67 5.06
C ASN A 164 16.17 -4.03 5.62
N ALA A 165 15.13 -4.04 4.80
CA ALA A 165 13.81 -4.47 5.22
C ALA A 165 13.32 -5.57 4.30
N PHE A 166 12.92 -6.68 4.92
CA PHE A 166 12.46 -7.85 4.19
C PHE A 166 10.93 -7.86 4.22
N GLU A 167 10.33 -7.38 3.14
CA GLU A 167 8.89 -7.52 2.92
C GLU A 167 8.52 -8.99 2.70
N ASN A 168 9.44 -9.73 2.07
CA ASN A 168 9.36 -11.17 1.87
C ASN A 168 10.74 -11.84 2.04
N ASN A 169 10.87 -13.12 1.73
CA ASN A 169 12.17 -13.79 1.66
C ASN A 169 12.92 -13.35 0.40
N ARG A 170 13.75 -12.32 0.53
CA ARG A 170 14.49 -11.73 -0.60
C ARG A 170 15.40 -12.76 -1.32
N TYR A 171 16.02 -13.68 -0.60
CA TYR A 171 16.89 -14.68 -1.24
C TYR A 171 16.11 -15.59 -2.19
N LEU A 172 14.90 -15.99 -1.78
CA LEU A 172 14.03 -16.82 -2.58
C LEU A 172 13.33 -16.03 -3.70
N TYR A 173 12.89 -14.81 -3.41
CA TYR A 173 12.00 -14.05 -4.29
C TYR A 173 12.68 -12.90 -5.06
N LYS A 174 14.01 -12.76 -5.02
CA LYS A 174 14.73 -11.65 -5.68
C LYS A 174 14.32 -11.49 -7.15
N SER A 175 14.38 -12.57 -7.92
CA SER A 175 14.04 -12.53 -9.35
C SER A 175 12.54 -12.28 -9.58
N LEU A 176 11.69 -12.82 -8.71
CA LEU A 176 10.25 -12.62 -8.79
C LEU A 176 9.86 -11.17 -8.45
N ASN A 177 10.47 -10.60 -7.40
CA ASN A 177 10.27 -9.21 -7.01
C ASN A 177 10.66 -8.28 -8.17
N TYR A 178 11.87 -8.46 -8.72
CA TYR A 178 12.33 -7.69 -9.88
C TYR A 178 11.40 -7.83 -11.08
N TYR A 179 11.00 -9.06 -11.42
CA TYR A 179 10.13 -9.32 -12.56
C TYR A 179 8.80 -8.57 -12.45
N PHE A 180 8.13 -8.68 -11.29
CA PHE A 180 6.82 -8.04 -11.12
C PHE A 180 6.92 -6.53 -11.00
N GLU A 181 7.92 -6.00 -10.30
CA GLU A 181 8.13 -4.57 -10.18
C GLU A 181 8.41 -3.95 -11.55
N ASN A 182 9.34 -4.52 -12.33
CA ASN A 182 9.62 -4.10 -13.70
C ASN A 182 8.38 -4.18 -14.61
N LYS A 183 7.62 -5.28 -14.52
CA LYS A 183 6.39 -5.45 -15.27
C LYS A 183 5.36 -4.37 -14.95
N PHE A 184 5.23 -4.00 -13.68
CA PHE A 184 4.29 -2.98 -13.26
C PHE A 184 4.75 -1.59 -13.68
N TYR A 185 6.03 -1.27 -13.55
CA TYR A 185 6.59 -0.02 -14.06
C TYR A 185 6.36 0.14 -15.57
N LYS A 186 6.53 -0.92 -16.35
CA LYS A 186 6.24 -0.89 -17.79
C LYS A 186 4.76 -0.63 -18.09
N LYS A 187 3.86 -1.18 -17.28
CA LYS A 187 2.40 -1.07 -17.47
C LYS A 187 1.80 0.21 -16.88
N ALA A 188 2.40 0.75 -15.83
CA ALA A 188 1.95 2.00 -15.25
C ALA A 188 2.11 3.14 -16.27
N HIS A 189 1.16 4.05 -16.25
CA HIS A 189 1.23 5.28 -17.06
C HIS A 189 2.22 6.26 -16.45
N GLN A 190 2.21 6.38 -15.12
CA GLN A 190 3.10 7.24 -14.35
C GLN A 190 3.52 6.54 -13.07
N VAL A 191 4.75 6.78 -12.63
CA VAL A 191 5.30 6.31 -11.35
C VAL A 191 5.72 7.52 -10.54
N VAL A 192 5.19 7.65 -9.34
CA VAL A 192 5.45 8.76 -8.43
C VAL A 192 6.31 8.27 -7.29
N PHE A 193 7.43 8.91 -7.07
CA PHE A 193 8.31 8.67 -5.92
C PHE A 193 8.24 9.82 -4.93
N THR A 194 8.44 9.54 -3.65
CA THR A 194 8.46 10.57 -2.60
C THR A 194 9.83 11.24 -2.42
N HIS A 195 10.89 10.62 -2.94
CA HIS A 195 12.27 11.09 -2.82
C HIS A 195 13.01 10.98 -4.14
N GLN A 196 13.77 12.02 -4.48
CA GLN A 196 14.55 12.09 -5.71
C GLN A 196 15.57 10.95 -5.82
N GLU A 197 16.30 10.67 -4.74
CA GLU A 197 17.31 9.59 -4.71
C GLU A 197 16.70 8.23 -5.06
N SER A 198 15.54 7.91 -4.48
CA SER A 198 14.83 6.67 -4.79
C SER A 198 14.38 6.61 -6.24
N ALA A 199 13.92 7.73 -6.81
CA ALA A 199 13.54 7.81 -8.21
C ALA A 199 14.73 7.55 -9.13
N ASP A 200 15.88 8.16 -8.84
CA ASP A 200 17.10 8.04 -9.64
C ASP A 200 17.66 6.61 -9.60
N GLU A 201 17.70 5.98 -8.43
CA GLU A 201 18.08 4.57 -8.30
C GLU A 201 17.15 3.65 -9.12
N HIS A 202 15.84 3.86 -9.05
CA HIS A 202 14.88 3.04 -9.79
C HIS A 202 14.95 3.30 -11.30
N LYS A 203 15.15 4.54 -11.74
CA LYS A 203 15.33 4.87 -13.16
C LYS A 203 16.50 4.11 -13.75
N ILE A 204 17.65 4.12 -13.07
CA ILE A 204 18.86 3.41 -13.51
C ILE A 204 18.63 1.90 -13.49
N PHE A 205 18.13 1.36 -12.37
CA PHE A 205 18.02 -0.08 -12.17
C PHE A 205 16.99 -0.74 -13.10
N PHE A 206 15.86 -0.07 -13.38
CA PHE A 206 14.78 -0.59 -14.22
C PHE A 206 14.75 0.00 -15.63
N ASN A 207 15.75 0.83 -15.99
CA ASN A 207 15.82 1.54 -17.27
C ASN A 207 14.49 2.26 -17.60
N MET A 208 14.03 3.08 -16.66
CA MET A 208 12.75 3.80 -16.80
C MET A 208 12.97 5.13 -17.53
N PRO A 209 12.09 5.49 -18.49
CA PRO A 209 12.18 6.78 -19.18
C PRO A 209 11.81 7.94 -18.23
N GLU A 210 12.47 9.08 -18.39
CA GLU A 210 12.27 10.28 -17.55
C GLU A 210 10.81 10.74 -17.49
N ASN A 211 10.14 10.76 -18.63
CA ASN A 211 8.75 11.22 -18.71
C ASN A 211 7.73 10.33 -17.95
N LYS A 212 8.17 9.18 -17.47
CA LYS A 212 7.35 8.24 -16.70
C LYS A 212 7.47 8.43 -15.20
N VAL A 213 8.48 9.14 -14.75
CA VAL A 213 8.79 9.33 -13.34
C VAL A 213 8.43 10.75 -12.91
N THR A 214 7.78 10.85 -11.76
CA THR A 214 7.44 12.13 -11.11
C THR A 214 7.82 12.06 -9.64
N ILE A 215 8.26 13.19 -9.10
CA ILE A 215 8.50 13.32 -7.67
C ILE A 215 7.28 13.98 -7.04
N GLY A 216 6.64 13.26 -6.12
CA GLY A 216 5.55 13.79 -5.32
C GLY A 216 6.09 14.39 -4.02
N SER A 217 5.86 15.66 -3.79
CA SER A 217 6.25 16.30 -2.53
C SER A 217 5.55 15.63 -1.34
N PRO A 218 6.23 15.45 -0.21
CA PRO A 218 5.59 15.03 1.03
C PRO A 218 4.59 16.11 1.45
N ILE A 219 3.34 15.71 1.66
CA ILE A 219 2.33 16.59 2.22
C ILE A 219 2.54 16.59 3.73
N SER A 220 2.88 17.74 4.31
CA SER A 220 2.93 17.92 5.75
C SER A 220 1.64 18.61 6.23
N THR A 221 1.10 18.11 7.34
CA THR A 221 -0.01 18.76 8.06
C THR A 221 0.43 19.97 8.90
N PHE A 222 1.71 20.34 8.83
CA PHE A 222 2.17 21.56 9.45
C PHE A 222 1.57 22.74 8.71
N SER A 223 0.61 23.40 9.35
CA SER A 223 0.04 24.64 8.84
C SER A 223 1.17 25.65 8.63
N GLN A 224 1.09 26.43 7.53
CA GLN A 224 2.04 27.52 7.25
C GLN A 224 2.15 28.52 8.43
N GLU A 225 1.14 28.61 9.30
CA GLU A 225 1.12 29.42 10.51
C GLU A 225 2.20 29.04 11.53
N LEU A 226 2.51 27.75 11.70
CA LEU A 226 3.60 27.31 12.60
C LEU A 226 4.97 27.63 12.01
N PHE A 227 5.12 27.56 10.68
CA PHE A 227 6.38 27.91 10.01
C PHE A 227 6.64 29.42 10.11
N GLN A 228 5.63 30.27 9.95
CA GLN A 228 5.75 31.71 10.10
C GLN A 228 6.06 32.10 11.56
N LYS A 229 5.46 31.43 12.55
CA LYS A 229 5.78 31.64 13.97
C LYS A 229 7.24 31.27 14.32
N THR A 230 7.76 30.20 13.76
CA THR A 230 9.15 29.76 14.03
C THR A 230 10.17 30.69 13.38
N VAL A 231 9.87 31.26 12.23
CA VAL A 231 10.76 32.20 11.52
C VAL A 231 10.74 33.60 12.18
N SER A 232 9.64 33.99 12.82
CA SER A 232 9.53 35.29 13.49
C SER A 232 10.22 35.36 14.86
N PHE A 233 10.74 34.27 15.41
CA PHE A 233 11.50 34.24 16.68
C PHE A 233 13.02 34.40 16.51
N ASN A 234 13.54 34.56 15.29
CA ASN A 234 14.97 34.69 15.01
C ASN A 234 15.38 36.06 14.48
N TYR A 235 14.69 37.15 14.90
CA TYR A 235 15.13 38.54 14.67
C TYR A 235 15.06 39.30 15.99
#